data_01cb3a8c02c894f05f156b86b16cb50f
#
_entry.id   01cb3a8c02c894f05f156b86b16cb50f
#
_cell.length_a   1.000
_cell.length_b   1.000
_cell.length_c   1.000
_cell.angle_alpha   90.00
_cell.angle_beta   90.00
_cell.angle_gamma   90.00
#
_symmetry.space_group_name_H-M   'P 1'
#
loop_
_entity.id
_entity.type
_entity.pdbx_description
1 polymer ?
#
loop_
_entity_poly.entity_id
_entity_poly.type
_entity_poly.pdbx_seq_one_letter_code
_entity_poly.pdbx_strand_id
1 'polypeptide(L)'
;MDEDSQSYIVSQDTLSSTALSEYKEKILLIDLENCPSQINMLLQDLERFSQVVICYAQSGAKIPLDWLMPLTIMVNSQKLKIIKMPSGGKNAADFGICFLAGMLMAQCSSEAHFVIMSDDSDLDHTIKLLKSYGRTAARISLKKEDSTVSSDAVKETTLQGYCQKLLVHHKNRPAAKKGLLNSLLSYYGQNADVAEVTFNKLLQLGVITLNTNDKITYHNSQISQLAKT
;
A
#
# COMPACT_ATOMS: atom_id res chain seq x y z
N MET A 1 -2.37 -13.94 -26.95
CA MET A 1 -3.15 -14.32 -25.75
C MET A 1 -2.11 -14.53 -24.66
N ASP A 2 -1.69 -13.45 -24.06
CA ASP A 2 -0.68 -13.46 -23.03
C ASP A 2 -1.38 -13.12 -21.72
N GLU A 3 -1.52 -14.14 -20.86
CA GLU A 3 -2.01 -13.98 -19.50
C GLU A 3 -0.91 -13.28 -18.68
N ASP A 4 -1.10 -12.00 -18.42
CA ASP A 4 -0.31 -11.24 -17.46
C ASP A 4 -0.58 -11.78 -16.05
N SER A 5 0.18 -12.80 -15.67
CA SER A 5 0.26 -13.26 -14.29
C SER A 5 1.07 -12.24 -13.47
N GLN A 6 0.44 -11.12 -13.09
CA GLN A 6 1.04 -10.22 -12.10
C GLN A 6 0.99 -10.86 -10.71
N SER A 7 2.15 -11.28 -10.23
CA SER A 7 2.35 -11.79 -8.90
C SER A 7 2.09 -10.69 -7.85
N TYR A 8 1.10 -10.91 -7.00
CA TYR A 8 0.80 -10.05 -5.85
C TYR A 8 1.89 -10.20 -4.79
N ILE A 9 2.59 -9.11 -4.52
CA ILE A 9 3.47 -9.04 -3.35
C ILE A 9 2.63 -8.47 -2.21
N VAL A 10 2.19 -9.35 -1.38
CA VAL A 10 1.62 -9.07 -0.08
C VAL A 10 2.81 -9.05 0.89
N SER A 11 2.91 -8.13 1.86
CA SER A 11 3.99 -8.10 2.86
C SER A 11 4.24 -9.49 3.42
N GLN A 12 5.44 -9.85 3.93
CA GLN A 12 5.79 -11.22 4.33
C GLN A 12 4.93 -11.84 5.46
N ASP A 13 4.00 -11.08 6.03
CA ASP A 13 2.82 -11.57 6.76
C ASP A 13 1.62 -11.77 5.83
N THR A 14 1.83 -11.90 4.56
CA THR A 14 0.83 -11.92 3.52
C THR A 14 0.22 -13.28 3.36
N LEU A 15 -0.96 -13.32 3.74
CA LEU A 15 -1.90 -14.40 3.60
C LEU A 15 -2.03 -14.81 2.13
N SER A 16 -1.29 -15.84 1.73
CA SER A 16 -1.72 -16.67 0.60
C SER A 16 -3.15 -17.16 0.90
N SER A 17 -3.97 -17.43 -0.09
CA SER A 17 -5.32 -17.97 0.13
C SER A 17 -5.33 -19.20 1.05
N THR A 18 -4.21 -19.91 1.14
CA THR A 18 -3.95 -21.04 2.02
C THR A 18 -3.79 -20.61 3.48
N ALA A 19 -3.09 -19.50 3.78
CA ALA A 19 -2.89 -19.01 5.14
C ALA A 19 -4.19 -18.45 5.76
N LEU A 20 -5.11 -17.92 4.95
CA LEU A 20 -6.43 -17.49 5.43
C LEU A 20 -7.30 -18.66 5.90
N SER A 21 -7.01 -19.90 5.50
CA SER A 21 -7.84 -21.06 5.89
C SER A 21 -7.70 -21.44 7.37
N GLU A 22 -6.63 -21.03 8.05
CA GLU A 22 -6.32 -21.47 9.42
C GLU A 22 -7.12 -20.76 10.51
N TYR A 23 -7.66 -19.55 10.26
CA TYR A 23 -8.37 -18.78 11.28
C TYR A 23 -9.87 -19.11 11.28
N LYS A 24 -10.43 -19.43 12.46
CA LYS A 24 -11.85 -19.72 12.63
C LYS A 24 -12.74 -18.48 12.47
N GLU A 25 -12.26 -17.32 12.85
CA GLU A 25 -12.98 -16.05 12.78
C GLU A 25 -12.11 -15.02 12.05
N LYS A 26 -12.65 -14.42 10.99
CA LYS A 26 -11.97 -13.42 10.16
C LYS A 26 -12.83 -12.21 9.96
N ILE A 27 -12.26 -11.06 10.24
CA ILE A 27 -12.93 -9.76 10.15
C ILE A 27 -12.27 -8.98 9.03
N LEU A 28 -13.07 -8.50 8.07
CA LEU A 28 -12.61 -7.62 6.99
C LEU A 28 -13.15 -6.21 7.21
N LEU A 29 -12.25 -5.23 7.31
CA LEU A 29 -12.59 -3.83 7.31
C LEU A 29 -12.12 -3.20 6.00
N ILE A 30 -13.03 -2.57 5.27
CA ILE A 30 -12.78 -1.95 3.96
C ILE A 30 -12.89 -0.44 4.12
N ASP A 31 -11.80 0.25 3.88
CA ASP A 31 -11.78 1.69 3.68
C ASP A 31 -12.20 1.98 2.23
N LEU A 32 -13.45 2.40 2.04
CA LEU A 32 -14.00 2.54 0.69
C LEU A 32 -13.36 3.67 -0.12
N GLU A 33 -12.80 4.68 0.54
CA GLU A 33 -12.21 5.85 -0.11
C GLU A 33 -10.79 5.57 -0.62
N ASN A 34 -10.04 4.74 0.11
CA ASN A 34 -8.69 4.33 -0.24
C ASN A 34 -8.64 2.82 -0.57
N CYS A 35 -9.75 2.26 -1.07
CA CYS A 35 -9.81 0.85 -1.41
C CYS A 35 -9.04 0.57 -2.69
N PRO A 36 -8.15 -0.43 -2.69
CA PRO A 36 -7.47 -0.87 -3.90
C PRO A 36 -8.44 -1.27 -5.01
N SER A 37 -8.15 -0.87 -6.25
CA SER A 37 -9.02 -1.16 -7.40
C SER A 37 -9.17 -2.66 -7.70
N GLN A 38 -8.23 -3.49 -7.23
CA GLN A 38 -8.24 -4.95 -7.43
C GLN A 38 -8.89 -5.72 -6.26
N ILE A 39 -9.68 -5.08 -5.44
CA ILE A 39 -10.53 -5.74 -4.43
C ILE A 39 -11.37 -6.88 -5.04
N ASN A 40 -11.61 -6.86 -6.34
CA ASN A 40 -12.43 -7.86 -7.06
C ASN A 40 -11.99 -9.30 -6.79
N MET A 41 -10.69 -9.55 -6.56
CA MET A 41 -10.22 -10.89 -6.22
C MET A 41 -10.62 -11.33 -4.80
N LEU A 42 -10.61 -10.40 -3.84
CA LEU A 42 -11.06 -10.72 -2.48
C LEU A 42 -12.57 -10.85 -2.39
N LEU A 43 -13.31 -10.15 -3.26
CA LEU A 43 -14.77 -10.22 -3.31
C LEU A 43 -15.28 -11.61 -3.67
N GLN A 44 -14.53 -12.39 -4.44
CA GLN A 44 -14.87 -13.78 -4.76
C GLN A 44 -14.82 -14.69 -3.54
N ASP A 45 -14.10 -14.31 -2.50
CA ASP A 45 -13.87 -15.09 -1.28
C ASP A 45 -14.48 -14.45 -0.01
N LEU A 46 -15.41 -13.48 -0.16
CA LEU A 46 -16.02 -12.78 0.99
C LEU A 46 -16.70 -13.74 1.97
N GLU A 47 -17.23 -14.84 1.50
CA GLU A 47 -17.89 -15.85 2.36
C GLU A 47 -16.96 -16.42 3.43
N ARG A 48 -15.64 -16.39 3.22
CA ARG A 48 -14.63 -16.82 4.18
C ARG A 48 -14.53 -15.90 5.39
N PHE A 49 -15.09 -14.69 5.31
CA PHE A 49 -15.08 -13.75 6.43
C PHE A 49 -16.33 -13.96 7.29
N SER A 50 -16.11 -13.93 8.60
CA SER A 50 -17.18 -13.98 9.60
C SER A 50 -17.96 -12.67 9.63
N GLN A 51 -17.26 -11.56 9.33
CA GLN A 51 -17.85 -10.23 9.24
C GLN A 51 -17.06 -9.35 8.24
N VAL A 52 -17.81 -8.57 7.46
CA VAL A 52 -17.27 -7.54 6.56
C VAL A 52 -17.85 -6.19 6.98
N VAL A 53 -16.99 -5.19 7.13
CA VAL A 53 -17.38 -3.83 7.46
C VAL A 53 -16.83 -2.89 6.39
N ILE A 54 -17.70 -2.15 5.73
CA ILE A 54 -17.31 -1.09 4.79
C ILE A 54 -17.49 0.25 5.50
N CYS A 55 -16.42 1.03 5.60
CA CYS A 55 -16.44 2.38 6.18
C CYS A 55 -16.16 3.43 5.11
N TYR A 56 -16.91 4.55 5.18
CA TYR A 56 -16.70 5.70 4.30
C TYR A 56 -17.14 6.98 4.99
N ALA A 57 -16.58 8.13 4.56
CA ALA A 57 -16.89 9.44 5.10
C ALA A 57 -17.48 10.40 4.04
N GLN A 58 -17.04 10.29 2.79
CA GLN A 58 -17.44 11.22 1.74
C GLN A 58 -18.85 10.96 1.22
N SER A 59 -19.58 12.03 0.98
CA SER A 59 -20.86 11.95 0.27
C SER A 59 -20.62 11.60 -1.20
N GLY A 60 -21.41 10.64 -1.73
CA GLY A 60 -21.27 10.19 -3.11
C GLY A 60 -20.24 9.08 -3.33
N ALA A 61 -19.82 8.41 -2.25
CA ALA A 61 -19.05 7.16 -2.36
C ALA A 61 -19.75 6.18 -3.32
N LYS A 62 -18.97 5.51 -4.18
CA LYS A 62 -19.47 4.60 -5.21
C LYS A 62 -18.86 3.24 -5.02
N ILE A 63 -19.64 2.20 -5.27
CA ILE A 63 -19.17 0.82 -5.36
C ILE A 63 -19.29 0.37 -6.82
N PRO A 64 -18.29 -0.35 -7.35
CA PRO A 64 -18.41 -1.00 -8.65
C PRO A 64 -19.59 -1.98 -8.68
N LEU A 65 -20.26 -2.11 -9.82
CA LEU A 65 -21.38 -3.04 -9.97
C LEU A 65 -20.98 -4.50 -9.69
N ASP A 66 -19.74 -4.86 -9.99
CA ASP A 66 -19.22 -6.21 -9.75
C ASP A 66 -19.17 -6.59 -8.26
N TRP A 67 -19.24 -5.59 -7.35
CA TRP A 67 -19.34 -5.84 -5.92
C TRP A 67 -20.74 -6.27 -5.46
N LEU A 68 -21.78 -5.98 -6.24
CA LEU A 68 -23.17 -6.19 -5.80
C LEU A 68 -23.45 -7.66 -5.50
N MET A 69 -23.04 -8.57 -6.38
CA MET A 69 -23.31 -10.00 -6.18
C MET A 69 -22.63 -10.57 -4.93
N PRO A 70 -21.29 -10.41 -4.74
CA PRO A 70 -20.62 -10.84 -3.53
C PRO A 70 -21.17 -10.20 -2.26
N LEU A 71 -21.45 -8.88 -2.29
CA LEU A 71 -22.02 -8.18 -1.14
C LEU A 71 -23.43 -8.64 -0.80
N THR A 72 -24.25 -9.00 -1.80
CA THR A 72 -25.60 -9.54 -1.56
C THR A 72 -25.56 -10.82 -0.74
N ILE A 73 -24.58 -11.69 -0.98
CA ILE A 73 -24.40 -12.93 -0.19
C ILE A 73 -24.11 -12.56 1.28
N MET A 74 -23.26 -11.57 1.50
CA MET A 74 -22.89 -11.10 2.85
C MET A 74 -24.07 -10.40 3.56
N VAL A 75 -24.91 -9.67 2.82
CA VAL A 75 -26.17 -9.10 3.35
C VAL A 75 -27.11 -10.20 3.79
N ASN A 76 -27.38 -11.19 2.94
CA ASN A 76 -28.29 -12.28 3.21
C ASN A 76 -27.86 -13.13 4.42
N SER A 77 -26.55 -13.28 4.61
CA SER A 77 -25.97 -13.97 5.77
C SER A 77 -25.78 -13.07 7.00
N GLN A 78 -26.23 -11.83 6.96
CA GLN A 78 -26.13 -10.83 8.04
C GLN A 78 -24.67 -10.54 8.47
N LYS A 79 -23.73 -10.75 7.58
CA LYS A 79 -22.29 -10.56 7.84
C LYS A 79 -21.77 -9.20 7.36
N LEU A 80 -22.56 -8.41 6.61
CA LEU A 80 -22.15 -7.11 6.09
C LEU A 80 -22.66 -5.97 6.99
N LYS A 81 -21.76 -5.07 7.33
CA LYS A 81 -22.08 -3.75 7.90
C LYS A 81 -21.52 -2.65 7.01
N ILE A 82 -22.33 -1.66 6.66
CA ILE A 82 -21.91 -0.47 5.92
C ILE A 82 -22.06 0.73 6.85
N ILE A 83 -20.97 1.42 7.12
CA ILE A 83 -20.91 2.51 8.10
C ILE A 83 -20.46 3.78 7.41
N LYS A 84 -21.36 4.77 7.43
CA LYS A 84 -21.03 6.13 7.03
C LYS A 84 -20.59 6.92 8.26
N MET A 85 -19.43 7.60 8.16
CA MET A 85 -18.99 8.49 9.23
C MET A 85 -19.97 9.67 9.39
N PRO A 86 -20.24 10.09 10.64
CA PRO A 86 -21.18 11.20 10.91
C PRO A 86 -20.76 12.52 10.28
N SER A 87 -19.46 12.75 10.14
CA SER A 87 -18.88 13.92 9.51
C SER A 87 -17.79 13.51 8.52
N GLY A 88 -17.73 14.22 7.38
CA GLY A 88 -16.62 14.12 6.45
C GLY A 88 -15.39 14.89 6.96
N GLY A 89 -14.25 14.67 6.34
CA GLY A 89 -13.00 15.35 6.64
C GLY A 89 -11.80 14.49 6.27
N LYS A 90 -10.61 15.09 6.32
CA LYS A 90 -9.38 14.34 6.08
C LYS A 90 -9.26 13.21 7.09
N ASN A 91 -8.96 12.01 6.62
CA ASN A 91 -8.77 10.80 7.43
C ASN A 91 -10.01 10.38 8.25
N ALA A 92 -11.21 10.88 7.94
CA ALA A 92 -12.40 10.55 8.72
C ALA A 92 -12.74 9.04 8.62
N ALA A 93 -12.61 8.44 7.43
CA ALA A 93 -12.80 7.01 7.25
C ALA A 93 -11.75 6.19 8.02
N ASP A 94 -10.48 6.64 8.05
CA ASP A 94 -9.40 5.97 8.78
C ASP A 94 -9.67 5.92 10.29
N PHE A 95 -10.12 7.04 10.88
CA PHE A 95 -10.57 7.06 12.28
C PHE A 95 -11.74 6.11 12.51
N GLY A 96 -12.68 6.03 11.56
CA GLY A 96 -13.77 5.08 11.59
C GLY A 96 -13.27 3.64 11.60
N ILE A 97 -12.35 3.29 10.71
CA ILE A 97 -11.72 1.96 10.66
C ILE A 97 -11.00 1.64 11.98
N CYS A 98 -10.20 2.58 12.53
CA CYS A 98 -9.51 2.40 13.80
C CYS A 98 -10.49 2.11 14.95
N PHE A 99 -11.56 2.92 15.06
CA PHE A 99 -12.59 2.75 16.08
C PHE A 99 -13.31 1.41 15.94
N LEU A 100 -13.71 1.04 14.72
CA LEU A 100 -14.41 -0.21 14.42
C LEU A 100 -13.52 -1.42 14.68
N ALA A 101 -12.24 -1.36 14.34
CA ALA A 101 -11.27 -2.41 14.63
C ALA A 101 -11.14 -2.65 16.15
N GLY A 102 -11.04 -1.57 16.95
CA GLY A 102 -10.98 -1.66 18.41
C GLY A 102 -12.29 -2.20 19.02
N MET A 103 -13.44 -1.74 18.54
CA MET A 103 -14.75 -2.23 18.98
C MET A 103 -14.92 -3.72 18.69
N LEU A 104 -14.60 -4.15 17.47
CA LEU A 104 -14.70 -5.55 17.06
C LEU A 104 -13.69 -6.42 17.80
N MET A 105 -12.49 -5.90 18.06
CA MET A 105 -11.49 -6.59 18.87
C MET A 105 -12.04 -6.97 20.27
N ALA A 106 -12.87 -6.11 20.86
CA ALA A 106 -13.48 -6.38 22.16
C ALA A 106 -14.66 -7.37 22.10
N GLN A 107 -15.28 -7.53 20.92
CA GLN A 107 -16.47 -8.37 20.72
C GLN A 107 -16.15 -9.75 20.15
N CYS A 108 -15.08 -9.88 19.39
CA CYS A 108 -14.68 -11.10 18.70
C CYS A 108 -13.79 -11.99 19.56
N SER A 109 -13.67 -13.27 19.17
CA SER A 109 -12.75 -14.23 19.78
C SER A 109 -11.31 -13.67 19.85
N SER A 110 -10.56 -14.11 20.87
CA SER A 110 -9.11 -13.79 20.97
C SER A 110 -8.29 -14.28 19.76
N GLU A 111 -8.76 -15.28 19.07
CA GLU A 111 -8.14 -15.86 17.88
C GLU A 111 -8.62 -15.23 16.56
N ALA A 112 -9.45 -14.17 16.62
CA ALA A 112 -9.95 -13.50 15.43
C ALA A 112 -8.80 -12.85 14.65
N HIS A 113 -8.82 -13.02 13.34
CA HIS A 113 -7.88 -12.40 12.41
C HIS A 113 -8.49 -11.17 11.75
N PHE A 114 -7.80 -10.04 11.83
CA PHE A 114 -8.24 -8.79 11.26
C PHE A 114 -7.54 -8.50 9.95
N VAL A 115 -8.32 -8.21 8.92
CA VAL A 115 -7.83 -7.76 7.61
C VAL A 115 -8.36 -6.35 7.37
N ILE A 116 -7.47 -5.40 7.17
CA ILE A 116 -7.83 -4.02 6.77
C ILE A 116 -7.45 -3.86 5.30
N MET A 117 -8.42 -3.46 4.49
CA MET A 117 -8.21 -3.18 3.08
C MET A 117 -8.20 -1.69 2.85
N SER A 118 -7.02 -1.15 2.59
CA SER A 118 -6.79 0.27 2.29
C SER A 118 -5.41 0.48 1.69
N ASP A 119 -5.29 1.42 0.75
CA ASP A 119 -4.01 1.91 0.23
C ASP A 119 -3.39 2.99 1.13
N ASP A 120 -4.06 3.39 2.22
CA ASP A 120 -3.50 4.32 3.18
C ASP A 120 -2.60 3.61 4.20
N SER A 121 -1.31 3.97 4.18
CA SER A 121 -0.29 3.41 5.09
C SER A 121 -0.48 3.85 6.55
N ASP A 122 -1.24 4.92 6.83
CA ASP A 122 -1.49 5.36 8.19
C ASP A 122 -2.27 4.29 8.98
N LEU A 123 -3.04 3.44 8.30
CA LEU A 123 -3.72 2.29 8.91
C LEU A 123 -2.79 1.16 9.38
N ASP A 124 -1.49 1.20 9.02
CA ASP A 124 -0.50 0.29 9.60
C ASP A 124 -0.31 0.51 11.11
N HIS A 125 -0.59 1.72 11.60
CA HIS A 125 -0.63 1.98 13.04
C HIS A 125 -1.74 1.18 13.72
N THR A 126 -2.90 1.04 13.08
CA THR A 126 -4.01 0.20 13.57
C THR A 126 -3.62 -1.28 13.58
N ILE A 127 -2.94 -1.76 12.54
CA ILE A 127 -2.42 -3.14 12.48
C ILE A 127 -1.44 -3.40 13.64
N LYS A 128 -0.47 -2.49 13.85
CA LYS A 128 0.50 -2.61 14.95
C LYS A 128 -0.20 -2.60 16.31
N LEU A 129 -1.22 -1.77 16.47
CA LEU A 129 -1.99 -1.68 17.69
C LEU A 129 -2.77 -2.98 17.97
N LEU A 130 -3.48 -3.54 16.98
CA LEU A 130 -4.16 -4.82 17.10
C LEU A 130 -3.18 -5.95 17.50
N LYS A 131 -2.00 -6.00 16.86
CA LYS A 131 -0.94 -6.97 17.19
C LYS A 131 -0.43 -6.78 18.62
N SER A 132 -0.29 -5.54 19.12
CA SER A 132 0.14 -5.29 20.51
C SER A 132 -0.87 -5.76 21.56
N TYR A 133 -2.15 -5.87 21.18
CA TYR A 133 -3.22 -6.47 22.02
C TYR A 133 -3.38 -7.98 21.76
N GLY A 134 -2.39 -8.63 21.15
CA GLY A 134 -2.36 -10.09 20.95
C GLY A 134 -3.28 -10.58 19.81
N ARG A 135 -3.75 -9.67 18.92
CA ARG A 135 -4.53 -10.07 17.75
C ARG A 135 -3.64 -10.34 16.55
N THR A 136 -4.06 -11.22 15.69
CA THR A 136 -3.47 -11.34 14.36
C THR A 136 -4.13 -10.33 13.44
N ALA A 137 -3.34 -9.55 12.70
CA ALA A 137 -3.85 -8.52 11.82
C ALA A 137 -2.93 -8.28 10.62
N ALA A 138 -3.52 -7.97 9.46
CA ALA A 138 -2.80 -7.61 8.24
C ALA A 138 -3.52 -6.49 7.48
N ARG A 139 -2.78 -5.64 6.76
CA ARG A 139 -3.35 -4.69 5.80
C ARG A 139 -3.12 -5.21 4.39
N ILE A 140 -4.14 -5.13 3.56
CA ILE A 140 -4.07 -5.40 2.12
C ILE A 140 -4.04 -4.06 1.39
N SER A 141 -2.98 -3.83 0.62
CA SER A 141 -2.75 -2.64 -0.19
C SER A 141 -2.13 -3.03 -1.52
N LEU A 142 -2.36 -2.24 -2.55
CA LEU A 142 -1.70 -2.39 -3.86
C LEU A 142 -0.48 -1.49 -4.03
N LYS A 143 -0.32 -0.48 -3.19
CA LYS A 143 0.93 0.25 -3.16
C LYS A 143 2.01 -0.74 -2.72
N LYS A 144 3.02 -0.93 -3.57
CA LYS A 144 4.23 -1.67 -3.19
C LYS A 144 4.77 -1.03 -1.92
N GLU A 145 4.49 -1.64 -0.78
CA GLU A 145 5.21 -1.29 0.43
C GLU A 145 6.60 -1.88 0.31
N ASP A 146 7.60 -1.03 0.49
CA ASP A 146 8.97 -1.45 0.62
C ASP A 146 9.06 -2.44 1.80
N SER A 147 8.99 -3.72 1.46
CA SER A 147 9.30 -4.78 2.39
C SER A 147 10.76 -4.60 2.82
N THR A 148 10.98 -4.45 4.11
CA THR A 148 12.29 -4.52 4.76
C THR A 148 12.90 -5.90 4.53
N VAL A 149 13.51 -6.10 3.38
CA VAL A 149 14.41 -7.21 3.11
C VAL A 149 15.83 -6.64 3.13
N SER A 150 16.73 -7.35 3.83
CA SER A 150 18.14 -7.07 4.06
C SER A 150 18.77 -5.95 3.22
N SER A 151 19.38 -4.98 3.89
CA SER A 151 19.75 -3.63 3.44
C SER A 151 20.51 -3.49 2.12
N ASP A 152 21.07 -4.56 1.57
CA ASP A 152 21.94 -4.47 0.38
C ASP A 152 21.23 -4.81 -0.95
N ALA A 153 20.35 -5.81 -0.98
CA ALA A 153 19.60 -6.19 -2.19
C ALA A 153 18.44 -5.22 -2.52
N VAL A 154 17.78 -4.65 -1.49
CA VAL A 154 16.68 -3.66 -1.64
C VAL A 154 17.20 -2.32 -2.15
N LYS A 155 18.42 -1.92 -1.75
CA LYS A 155 19.04 -0.69 -2.24
C LYS A 155 19.33 -0.72 -3.74
N GLU A 156 19.64 -1.88 -4.28
CA GLU A 156 20.00 -2.03 -5.71
C GLU A 156 18.76 -1.99 -6.60
N THR A 157 17.69 -2.69 -6.21
CA THR A 157 16.41 -2.73 -6.96
C THR A 157 15.74 -1.35 -7.03
N THR A 158 15.80 -0.59 -5.94
CA THR A 158 15.18 0.74 -5.85
C THR A 158 15.95 1.79 -6.66
N LEU A 159 17.27 1.72 -6.71
CA LEU A 159 18.11 2.59 -7.52
C LEU A 159 17.88 2.33 -9.02
N GLN A 160 17.80 1.06 -9.41
CA GLN A 160 17.49 0.63 -10.76
C GLN A 160 16.13 1.18 -11.22
N GLY A 161 15.08 1.01 -10.40
CA GLY A 161 13.74 1.54 -10.69
C GLY A 161 13.72 3.06 -10.84
N TYR A 162 14.51 3.79 -10.03
CA TYR A 162 14.64 5.24 -10.21
C TYR A 162 15.39 5.61 -11.49
N CYS A 163 16.42 4.87 -11.88
CA CYS A 163 17.10 5.06 -13.16
C CYS A 163 16.17 4.77 -14.35
N GLN A 164 15.30 3.76 -14.28
CA GLN A 164 14.26 3.52 -15.29
C GLN A 164 13.31 4.71 -15.40
N LYS A 165 12.85 5.26 -14.27
CA LYS A 165 12.03 6.49 -14.25
C LYS A 165 12.75 7.66 -14.92
N LEU A 166 14.04 7.85 -14.66
CA LEU A 166 14.84 8.88 -15.30
C LEU A 166 14.95 8.68 -16.82
N LEU A 167 14.98 7.44 -17.32
CA LEU A 167 14.97 7.16 -18.77
C LEU A 167 13.65 7.54 -19.42
N VAL A 168 12.53 7.11 -18.83
CA VAL A 168 11.18 7.38 -19.36
C VAL A 168 10.89 8.89 -19.39
N HIS A 169 11.28 9.61 -18.34
CA HIS A 169 10.99 11.04 -18.20
C HIS A 169 12.18 11.95 -18.57
N HIS A 170 12.96 11.57 -19.59
CA HIS A 170 14.21 12.28 -19.95
C HIS A 170 14.03 13.78 -20.24
N LYS A 171 12.85 14.22 -20.73
CA LYS A 171 12.54 15.62 -21.01
C LYS A 171 12.16 16.44 -19.76
N ASN A 172 11.72 15.80 -18.69
CA ASN A 172 11.17 16.43 -17.48
C ASN A 172 12.00 16.13 -16.23
N ARG A 173 13.29 15.86 -16.38
CA ARG A 173 14.19 15.61 -15.24
C ARG A 173 14.44 16.89 -14.44
N PRO A 174 14.49 16.81 -13.11
CA PRO A 174 14.84 17.95 -12.28
C PRO A 174 16.20 18.54 -12.62
N ALA A 175 16.27 19.85 -12.89
CA ALA A 175 17.50 20.52 -13.30
C ALA A 175 18.40 20.95 -12.11
N ALA A 176 17.85 20.94 -10.87
CA ALA A 176 18.54 21.40 -9.67
C ALA A 176 18.51 20.34 -8.55
N LYS A 177 19.49 20.36 -7.66
CA LYS A 177 19.64 19.47 -6.50
C LYS A 177 18.35 19.35 -5.69
N LYS A 178 17.74 20.50 -5.31
CA LYS A 178 16.50 20.53 -4.53
C LYS A 178 15.34 19.82 -5.24
N GLY A 179 15.21 20.02 -6.55
CA GLY A 179 14.18 19.38 -7.36
C GLY A 179 14.37 17.86 -7.46
N LEU A 180 15.63 17.39 -7.58
CA LEU A 180 15.93 15.97 -7.61
C LEU A 180 15.69 15.32 -6.25
N LEU A 181 16.08 15.95 -5.14
CA LEU A 181 15.79 15.47 -3.80
C LEU A 181 14.27 15.35 -3.56
N ASN A 182 13.49 16.34 -3.98
CA ASN A 182 12.02 16.26 -3.89
C ASN A 182 11.45 15.13 -4.75
N SER A 183 12.02 14.90 -5.94
CA SER A 183 11.62 13.77 -6.80
C SER A 183 11.96 12.41 -6.16
N LEU A 184 13.10 12.30 -5.49
CA LEU A 184 13.50 11.12 -4.73
C LEU A 184 12.61 10.92 -3.51
N LEU A 185 12.35 11.98 -2.73
CA LEU A 185 11.41 11.94 -1.61
C LEU A 185 10.04 11.42 -2.02
N SER A 186 9.49 11.96 -3.12
CA SER A 186 8.21 11.48 -3.67
C SER A 186 8.28 10.04 -4.16
N TYR A 187 9.42 9.60 -4.71
CA TYR A 187 9.60 8.23 -5.20
C TYR A 187 9.72 7.22 -4.08
N TYR A 188 10.37 7.60 -2.98
CA TYR A 188 10.61 6.76 -1.80
C TYR A 188 9.61 7.01 -0.66
N GLY A 189 8.39 7.43 -0.97
CA GLY A 189 7.33 7.55 0.04
C GLY A 189 7.62 8.54 1.16
N GLN A 190 8.32 9.67 0.85
CA GLN A 190 8.71 10.71 1.81
C GLN A 190 9.81 10.29 2.81
N ASN A 191 10.53 9.20 2.55
CA ASN A 191 11.66 8.79 3.38
C ASN A 191 12.91 9.63 3.03
N ALA A 192 13.24 10.59 3.90
CA ALA A 192 14.34 11.53 3.68
C ALA A 192 15.71 10.84 3.67
N ASP A 193 15.93 9.86 4.54
CA ASP A 193 17.21 9.15 4.65
C ASP A 193 17.51 8.35 3.37
N VAL A 194 16.50 7.63 2.87
CA VAL A 194 16.63 6.84 1.62
C VAL A 194 16.84 7.77 0.41
N ALA A 195 16.12 8.90 0.36
CA ALA A 195 16.26 9.87 -0.71
C ALA A 195 17.69 10.47 -0.75
N GLU A 196 18.26 10.82 0.40
CA GLU A 196 19.59 11.38 0.50
C GLU A 196 20.68 10.35 0.19
N VAL A 197 20.55 9.13 0.72
CA VAL A 197 21.46 8.01 0.39
C VAL A 197 21.44 7.73 -1.11
N THR A 198 20.25 7.69 -1.72
CA THR A 198 20.12 7.45 -3.16
C THR A 198 20.71 8.60 -3.98
N PHE A 199 20.50 9.85 -3.57
CA PHE A 199 21.11 11.01 -4.22
C PHE A 199 22.64 10.92 -4.22
N ASN A 200 23.24 10.59 -3.08
CA ASN A 200 24.67 10.42 -2.95
C ASN A 200 25.20 9.25 -3.80
N LYS A 201 24.44 8.15 -3.90
CA LYS A 201 24.78 7.00 -4.74
C LYS A 201 24.72 7.34 -6.23
N LEU A 202 23.76 8.16 -6.67
CA LEU A 202 23.69 8.65 -8.04
C LEU A 202 24.90 9.52 -8.42
N LEU A 203 25.42 10.33 -7.48
CA LEU A 203 26.66 11.09 -7.66
C LEU A 203 27.87 10.16 -7.73
N GLN A 204 27.99 9.22 -6.80
CA GLN A 204 29.11 8.27 -6.71
C GLN A 204 29.23 7.39 -7.96
N LEU A 205 28.11 6.95 -8.51
CA LEU A 205 28.04 6.12 -9.71
C LEU A 205 28.16 6.94 -11.02
N GLY A 206 28.34 8.24 -10.92
CA GLY A 206 28.47 9.11 -12.10
C GLY A 206 27.20 9.22 -12.94
N VAL A 207 26.03 8.89 -12.38
CA VAL A 207 24.73 9.04 -13.03
C VAL A 207 24.37 10.51 -13.19
N ILE A 208 24.76 11.30 -12.20
CA ILE A 208 24.57 12.75 -12.16
C ILE A 208 25.88 13.42 -11.73
N THR A 209 26.05 14.66 -12.17
CA THR A 209 27.08 15.57 -11.64
C THR A 209 26.45 16.90 -11.26
N LEU A 210 27.00 17.54 -10.22
CA LEU A 210 26.59 18.87 -9.77
C LEU A 210 27.65 19.91 -10.20
N ASN A 211 27.16 21.06 -10.65
CA ASN A 211 28.02 22.23 -10.82
C ASN A 211 28.00 23.11 -9.55
N THR A 212 28.81 24.17 -9.55
CA THR A 212 28.92 25.14 -8.44
C THR A 212 27.62 25.84 -8.07
N ASN A 213 26.59 25.80 -8.93
CA ASN A 213 25.27 26.42 -8.74
C ASN A 213 24.17 25.38 -8.45
N ASP A 214 24.51 24.22 -7.92
CA ASP A 214 23.58 23.10 -7.64
C ASP A 214 22.73 22.63 -8.85
N LYS A 215 23.19 22.94 -10.09
CA LYS A 215 22.55 22.38 -11.28
C LYS A 215 23.06 20.97 -11.57
N ILE A 216 22.15 20.13 -12.03
CA ILE A 216 22.41 18.72 -12.29
C ILE A 216 22.63 18.50 -13.78
N THR A 217 23.70 17.78 -14.09
CA THR A 217 23.95 17.17 -15.40
C THR A 217 23.73 15.68 -15.31
N TYR A 218 22.95 15.11 -16.22
CA TYR A 218 22.62 13.68 -16.28
C TYR A 218 23.44 12.96 -17.33
N HIS A 219 24.02 11.81 -16.96
CA HIS A 219 24.82 10.96 -17.87
C HIS A 219 23.99 9.78 -18.35
N ASN A 220 23.40 9.90 -19.57
CA ASN A 220 22.44 8.93 -20.11
C ASN A 220 23.02 7.52 -20.25
N SER A 221 24.32 7.38 -20.55
CA SER A 221 25.00 6.08 -20.64
C SER A 221 24.95 5.34 -19.30
N GLN A 222 25.27 6.02 -18.21
CA GLN A 222 25.25 5.45 -16.85
C GLN A 222 23.83 5.13 -16.40
N ILE A 223 22.86 6.04 -16.69
CA ILE A 223 21.44 5.78 -16.41
C ILE A 223 20.98 4.52 -17.12
N SER A 224 21.30 4.36 -18.42
CA SER A 224 20.87 3.20 -19.21
C SER A 224 21.53 1.90 -18.75
N GLN A 225 22.75 1.95 -18.27
CA GLN A 225 23.46 0.78 -17.75
C GLN A 225 22.81 0.29 -16.46
N LEU A 226 22.57 1.20 -15.49
CA LEU A 226 21.97 0.87 -14.20
C LEU A 226 20.48 0.50 -14.30
N ALA A 227 19.78 1.00 -15.30
CA ALA A 227 18.38 0.65 -15.52
C ALA A 227 18.18 -0.76 -16.11
N LYS A 228 19.23 -1.42 -16.62
CA LYS A 228 19.19 -2.74 -17.24
C LYS A 228 19.74 -3.86 -16.33
N THR A 229 20.47 -3.50 -15.29
CA THR A 229 21.04 -4.45 -14.32
C THR A 229 19.99 -4.95 -13.38
#